data_c3237f979445567dc45c2bc929a1f859
#
_entry.id   c3237f979445567dc45c2bc929a1f859
#
_cell.length_a   1.000
_cell.length_b   1.000
_cell.length_c   1.000
_cell.angle_alpha   90.00
_cell.angle_beta   90.00
_cell.angle_gamma   90.00
#
_symmetry.space_group_name_H-M   'P 1'
#
loop_
_entity.id
_entity.type
_entity.pdbx_description
1 polymer ?
#
loop_
_entity_poly.entity_id
_entity_poly.type
_entity_poly.pdbx_seq_one_letter_code
_entity_poly.pdbx_strand_id
1 'polypeptide(L)'
;GSRSCYSCHQNEHGNGGGDPIAIGAGDKKLTRHSPVIWNVAYFQNSFYWDGRSATLEAQAQAAWAGGNMGVGKEPGKLEAKATELGKVPEYAPMFAAAFPGQAASPDLVTAALAEYERTLLCADTAYDRFAAGDKAALDEAQQRGLDVFLGKGQCAGADRDDQRDQAEVVQADPP
;
A
#
# COMPACT_ATOMS: atom_id res chain seq x y z
N GLY A 1 -12.28 -0.69 16.13
CA GLY A 1 -12.69 0.23 15.11
C GLY A 1 -13.91 -0.28 14.36
N SER A 2 -14.64 0.60 13.73
CA SER A 2 -15.83 0.26 12.95
C SER A 2 -15.51 -0.06 11.47
N ARG A 3 -14.26 0.03 11.08
CA ARG A 3 -13.77 -0.18 9.71
C ARG A 3 -12.64 -1.21 9.67
N SER A 4 -12.63 -2.02 8.60
CA SER A 4 -11.50 -2.86 8.21
C SER A 4 -10.75 -2.23 7.04
N CYS A 5 -9.55 -2.74 6.73
CA CYS A 5 -8.81 -2.33 5.53
C CYS A 5 -9.66 -2.55 4.27
N TYR A 6 -10.37 -3.69 4.22
CA TYR A 6 -11.23 -4.06 3.11
C TYR A 6 -12.46 -3.15 2.92
N SER A 7 -12.83 -2.36 3.93
CA SER A 7 -13.90 -1.36 3.77
C SER A 7 -13.53 -0.25 2.78
N CYS A 8 -12.23 -0.05 2.54
CA CYS A 8 -11.70 1.01 1.68
C CYS A 8 -10.82 0.49 0.54
N HIS A 9 -10.29 -0.74 0.64
CA HIS A 9 -9.46 -1.38 -0.39
C HIS A 9 -10.15 -2.64 -0.89
N GLN A 10 -11.08 -2.46 -1.83
CA GLN A 10 -12.03 -3.48 -2.28
C GLN A 10 -11.53 -4.15 -3.55
N ASN A 11 -11.63 -5.49 -3.63
CA ASN A 11 -11.15 -6.25 -4.79
C ASN A 11 -11.83 -5.84 -6.09
N GLU A 12 -13.13 -5.60 -6.04
CA GLU A 12 -13.94 -5.15 -7.18
C GLU A 12 -13.54 -3.78 -7.74
N HIS A 13 -12.79 -3.00 -6.96
CA HIS A 13 -12.22 -1.71 -7.34
C HIS A 13 -10.69 -1.76 -7.45
N GLY A 14 -10.13 -2.94 -7.78
CA GLY A 14 -8.70 -3.13 -7.95
C GLY A 14 -7.91 -2.90 -6.66
N ASN A 15 -8.45 -3.31 -5.51
CA ASN A 15 -7.92 -3.04 -4.17
C ASN A 15 -7.73 -1.54 -3.86
N GLY A 16 -8.57 -0.70 -4.48
CA GLY A 16 -8.76 0.72 -4.14
C GLY A 16 -10.16 0.96 -3.60
N GLY A 17 -10.57 2.22 -3.50
CA GLY A 17 -11.90 2.60 -3.05
C GLY A 17 -12.91 2.72 -4.18
N GLY A 18 -14.19 2.41 -3.92
CA GLY A 18 -15.30 2.68 -4.84
C GLY A 18 -15.81 4.11 -4.79
N ASP A 19 -15.59 4.81 -3.68
CA ASP A 19 -16.05 6.19 -3.48
C ASP A 19 -14.98 7.21 -3.90
N PRO A 20 -15.36 8.36 -4.50
CA PRO A 20 -14.40 9.43 -4.85
C PRO A 20 -13.62 9.96 -3.64
N ILE A 21 -14.22 9.93 -2.47
CA ILE A 21 -13.61 10.28 -1.18
C ILE A 21 -13.87 9.14 -0.20
N ALA A 22 -12.81 8.62 0.39
CA ALA A 22 -12.91 7.52 1.34
C ALA A 22 -13.74 7.87 2.58
N ILE A 23 -14.45 6.87 3.09
CA ILE A 23 -15.24 6.97 4.32
C ILE A 23 -14.49 6.26 5.44
N GLY A 24 -14.04 7.00 6.43
CA GLY A 24 -13.32 6.50 7.59
C GLY A 24 -14.21 6.05 8.73
N ALA A 25 -13.60 5.84 9.90
CA ALA A 25 -14.29 5.42 11.11
C ALA A 25 -15.37 6.43 11.53
N GLY A 26 -16.50 5.90 12.01
CA GLY A 26 -17.65 6.73 12.39
C GLY A 26 -18.32 7.43 11.20
N ASP A 27 -18.22 6.85 10.00
CA ASP A 27 -18.80 7.36 8.75
C ASP A 27 -18.35 8.75 8.35
N LYS A 28 -17.21 9.19 8.84
CA LYS A 28 -16.62 10.49 8.49
C LYS A 28 -15.97 10.43 7.11
N LYS A 29 -16.30 11.40 6.26
CA LYS A 29 -15.57 11.60 5.00
C LYS A 29 -14.12 11.96 5.32
N LEU A 30 -13.20 11.25 4.68
CA LEU A 30 -11.78 11.59 4.68
C LEU A 30 -11.51 12.70 3.67
N THR A 31 -10.25 13.03 3.44
CA THR A 31 -9.87 14.12 2.54
C THR A 31 -9.53 13.65 1.12
N ARG A 32 -9.34 12.36 0.92
CA ARG A 32 -8.85 11.78 -0.33
C ARG A 32 -9.49 10.43 -0.61
N HIS A 33 -9.43 10.02 -1.87
CA HIS A 33 -9.76 8.68 -2.33
C HIS A 33 -8.82 7.63 -1.70
N SER A 34 -9.31 6.40 -1.50
CA SER A 34 -8.47 5.26 -1.11
C SER A 34 -7.65 4.78 -2.30
N PRO A 35 -6.32 4.88 -2.29
CA PRO A 35 -5.50 4.46 -3.41
C PRO A 35 -5.53 2.95 -3.62
N VAL A 36 -5.21 2.52 -4.82
CA VAL A 36 -4.91 1.12 -5.13
C VAL A 36 -3.69 0.68 -4.33
N ILE A 37 -3.71 -0.56 -3.82
CA ILE A 37 -2.59 -1.15 -3.06
C ILE A 37 -1.88 -2.30 -3.80
N TRP A 38 -2.10 -2.43 -5.13
CA TRP A 38 -1.30 -3.33 -5.96
C TRP A 38 0.12 -2.81 -6.09
N ASN A 39 1.09 -3.72 -6.06
CA ASN A 39 2.51 -3.44 -6.31
C ASN A 39 3.16 -2.46 -5.32
N VAL A 40 2.54 -2.20 -4.16
CA VAL A 40 3.13 -1.33 -3.13
C VAL A 40 4.47 -1.85 -2.59
N ALA A 41 4.79 -3.14 -2.82
CA ALA A 41 6.10 -3.72 -2.53
C ALA A 41 7.26 -2.99 -3.23
N TYR A 42 6.99 -2.34 -4.36
CA TYR A 42 7.98 -1.64 -5.17
C TYR A 42 8.06 -0.13 -4.87
N PHE A 43 7.16 0.39 -4.01
CA PHE A 43 7.20 1.78 -3.60
C PHE A 43 8.32 1.98 -2.57
N GLN A 44 9.08 3.05 -2.76
CA GLN A 44 10.17 3.39 -1.86
C GLN A 44 9.88 4.74 -1.18
N ASN A 45 9.83 4.71 0.16
CA ASN A 45 9.76 5.90 1.02
C ASN A 45 8.61 6.88 0.71
N SER A 46 7.53 6.45 0.04
CA SER A 46 6.48 7.35 -0.42
C SER A 46 5.10 6.69 -0.38
N PHE A 47 4.55 6.53 0.83
CA PHE A 47 3.21 6.00 1.04
C PHE A 47 2.21 7.11 1.39
N TYR A 48 0.94 6.89 1.09
CA TYR A 48 -0.12 7.88 0.92
C TYR A 48 0.07 8.73 -0.36
N TRP A 49 -0.95 9.52 -0.70
CA TRP A 49 -0.93 10.44 -1.85
C TRP A 49 0.12 11.55 -1.79
N ASP A 50 0.64 11.82 -0.61
CA ASP A 50 1.57 12.92 -0.31
C ASP A 50 2.92 12.42 0.24
N GLY A 51 3.16 11.12 0.18
CA GLY A 51 4.45 10.54 0.56
C GLY A 51 4.81 10.65 2.05
N ARG A 52 3.86 11.00 2.92
CA ARG A 52 4.14 11.31 4.34
C ARG A 52 4.56 10.12 5.21
N SER A 53 4.44 8.89 4.71
CA SER A 53 4.90 7.69 5.40
C SER A 53 6.04 7.05 4.62
N ALA A 54 7.14 6.80 5.30
CA ALA A 54 8.35 6.25 4.70
C ALA A 54 8.31 4.72 4.50
N THR A 55 7.48 4.00 5.26
CA THR A 55 7.35 2.53 5.17
C THR A 55 5.90 2.10 5.17
N LEU A 56 5.63 0.89 4.68
CA LEU A 56 4.29 0.29 4.76
C LEU A 56 3.84 0.11 6.20
N GLU A 57 4.74 -0.30 7.09
CA GLU A 57 4.47 -0.48 8.51
C GLU A 57 4.02 0.83 9.16
N ALA A 58 4.75 1.93 8.90
CA ALA A 58 4.39 3.26 9.39
C ALA A 58 3.06 3.74 8.80
N GLN A 59 2.81 3.45 7.52
CA GLN A 59 1.55 3.77 6.86
C GLN A 59 0.39 3.00 7.48
N ALA A 60 0.54 1.69 7.68
CA ALA A 60 -0.48 0.83 8.30
C ALA A 60 -0.79 1.29 9.72
N GLN A 61 0.23 1.61 10.52
CA GLN A 61 0.06 2.11 11.88
C GLN A 61 -0.67 3.45 11.91
N ALA A 62 -0.31 4.37 11.01
CA ALA A 62 -0.96 5.67 10.90
C ALA A 62 -2.44 5.54 10.45
N ALA A 63 -2.74 4.63 9.54
CA ALA A 63 -4.11 4.33 9.13
C ALA A 63 -4.93 3.71 10.27
N TRP A 64 -4.32 2.80 11.01
CA TRP A 64 -4.95 2.10 12.13
C TRP A 64 -5.27 3.04 13.29
N ALA A 65 -4.31 3.89 13.68
CA ALA A 65 -4.47 4.90 14.73
C ALA A 65 -5.38 6.06 14.31
N GLY A 66 -5.31 6.46 13.04
CA GLY A 66 -5.96 7.66 12.52
C GLY A 66 -7.44 7.51 12.21
N GLY A 67 -7.97 8.54 11.55
CA GLY A 67 -9.37 8.61 11.14
C GLY A 67 -9.83 7.53 10.16
N ASN A 68 -8.89 6.86 9.49
CA ASN A 68 -9.19 5.76 8.57
C ASN A 68 -9.88 4.61 9.33
N MET A 69 -9.27 4.09 10.38
CA MET A 69 -9.79 2.96 11.15
C MET A 69 -10.24 3.34 12.57
N GLY A 70 -9.77 4.47 13.12
CA GLY A 70 -10.30 5.09 14.32
C GLY A 70 -10.00 4.37 15.63
N VAL A 71 -8.88 3.67 15.73
CA VAL A 71 -8.47 3.08 17.03
C VAL A 71 -8.10 4.16 18.02
N GLY A 72 -7.49 5.24 17.59
CA GLY A 72 -7.06 6.37 18.40
C GLY A 72 -5.54 6.47 18.49
N LYS A 73 -5.07 7.70 18.72
CA LYS A 73 -3.64 8.03 18.84
C LYS A 73 -3.20 8.16 20.30
N GLU A 74 -4.13 8.07 21.25
CA GLU A 74 -3.83 8.18 22.65
C GLU A 74 -2.93 7.01 23.10
N PRO A 75 -2.00 7.24 24.04
CA PRO A 75 -1.11 6.19 24.55
C PRO A 75 -1.89 4.95 25.01
N GLY A 76 -1.41 3.77 24.64
CA GLY A 76 -2.00 2.49 25.01
C GLY A 76 -3.18 2.01 24.15
N LYS A 77 -3.74 2.83 23.26
CA LYS A 77 -4.88 2.43 22.42
C LYS A 77 -4.52 1.36 21.39
N LEU A 78 -3.40 1.54 20.70
CA LEU A 78 -2.92 0.56 19.74
C LEU A 78 -2.46 -0.73 20.41
N GLU A 79 -1.77 -0.63 21.54
CA GLU A 79 -1.32 -1.75 22.35
C GLU A 79 -2.50 -2.59 22.85
N ALA A 80 -3.54 -1.93 23.35
CA ALA A 80 -4.76 -2.61 23.80
C ALA A 80 -5.42 -3.34 22.62
N LYS A 81 -5.50 -2.70 21.43
CA LYS A 81 -6.09 -3.32 20.26
C LYS A 81 -5.21 -4.46 19.70
N ALA A 82 -3.89 -4.34 19.71
CA ALA A 82 -2.99 -5.43 19.33
C ALA A 82 -3.13 -6.64 20.27
N THR A 83 -3.21 -6.38 21.57
CA THR A 83 -3.47 -7.43 22.57
C THR A 83 -4.80 -8.14 22.34
N GLU A 84 -5.85 -7.39 22.01
CA GLU A 84 -7.17 -7.93 21.64
C GLU A 84 -7.08 -8.83 20.41
N LEU A 85 -6.40 -8.38 19.35
CA LEU A 85 -6.19 -9.16 18.13
C LEU A 85 -5.42 -10.45 18.39
N GLY A 86 -4.36 -10.40 19.21
CA GLY A 86 -3.57 -11.59 19.57
C GLY A 86 -4.34 -12.64 20.36
N LYS A 87 -5.51 -12.29 20.91
CA LYS A 87 -6.40 -13.23 21.62
C LYS A 87 -7.51 -13.82 20.74
N VAL A 88 -7.66 -13.35 19.51
CA VAL A 88 -8.62 -13.91 18.56
C VAL A 88 -8.20 -15.34 18.23
N PRO A 89 -9.07 -16.35 18.42
CA PRO A 89 -8.68 -17.76 18.27
C PRO A 89 -8.07 -18.11 16.92
N GLU A 90 -8.54 -17.46 15.84
CA GLU A 90 -8.05 -17.66 14.49
C GLU A 90 -6.66 -17.04 14.29
N TYR A 91 -6.35 -15.93 14.95
CA TYR A 91 -5.09 -15.20 14.78
C TYR A 91 -4.00 -15.66 15.76
N ALA A 92 -4.36 -16.11 16.95
CA ALA A 92 -3.40 -16.50 17.98
C ALA A 92 -2.34 -17.53 17.48
N PRO A 93 -2.73 -18.64 16.83
CA PRO A 93 -1.75 -19.60 16.30
C PRO A 93 -0.93 -19.02 15.15
N MET A 94 -1.49 -18.13 14.32
CA MET A 94 -0.77 -17.48 13.24
C MET A 94 0.30 -16.52 13.78
N PHE A 95 -0.04 -15.73 14.81
CA PHE A 95 0.93 -14.88 15.49
C PHE A 95 2.05 -15.69 16.15
N ALA A 96 1.71 -16.77 16.83
CA ALA A 96 2.71 -17.63 17.47
C ALA A 96 3.68 -18.27 16.46
N ALA A 97 3.18 -18.60 15.26
CA ALA A 97 4.01 -19.16 14.18
C ALA A 97 4.90 -18.08 13.53
N ALA A 98 4.35 -16.89 13.27
CA ALA A 98 5.07 -15.79 12.61
C ALA A 98 6.09 -15.11 13.56
N PHE A 99 5.77 -15.00 14.84
CA PHE A 99 6.55 -14.28 15.86
C PHE A 99 6.76 -15.12 17.11
N PRO A 100 7.58 -16.19 17.07
CA PRO A 100 7.76 -17.11 18.18
C PRO A 100 8.20 -16.40 19.46
N GLY A 101 7.50 -16.67 20.58
CA GLY A 101 7.83 -16.10 21.89
C GLY A 101 7.47 -14.63 22.09
N GLN A 102 6.84 -13.98 21.10
CA GLN A 102 6.44 -12.59 21.20
C GLN A 102 4.92 -12.46 21.36
N ALA A 103 4.49 -11.53 22.20
CA ALA A 103 3.08 -11.14 22.29
C ALA A 103 2.73 -10.18 21.15
N ALA A 104 1.48 -10.20 20.70
CA ALA A 104 1.01 -9.27 19.69
C ALA A 104 1.17 -7.81 20.15
N SER A 105 1.85 -7.02 19.37
CA SER A 105 2.13 -5.59 19.56
C SER A 105 1.72 -4.81 18.33
N PRO A 106 1.58 -3.47 18.40
CA PRO A 106 1.30 -2.65 17.22
C PRO A 106 2.30 -2.90 16.09
N ASP A 107 3.58 -2.97 16.39
CA ASP A 107 4.64 -3.17 15.40
C ASP A 107 4.51 -4.55 14.72
N LEU A 108 4.23 -5.62 15.46
CA LEU A 108 4.06 -6.95 14.88
C LEU A 108 2.77 -7.06 14.05
N VAL A 109 1.70 -6.39 14.46
CA VAL A 109 0.47 -6.33 13.67
C VAL A 109 0.72 -5.59 12.36
N THR A 110 1.38 -4.44 12.41
CA THR A 110 1.66 -3.66 11.20
C THR A 110 2.71 -4.31 10.31
N ALA A 111 3.69 -5.03 10.86
CA ALA A 111 4.61 -5.86 10.09
C ALA A 111 3.86 -6.97 9.33
N ALA A 112 2.94 -7.68 9.99
CA ALA A 112 2.14 -8.71 9.33
C ALA A 112 1.24 -8.13 8.22
N LEU A 113 0.65 -6.94 8.43
CA LEU A 113 -0.13 -6.25 7.41
C LEU A 113 0.74 -5.83 6.22
N ALA A 114 1.90 -5.23 6.47
CA ALA A 114 2.84 -4.81 5.44
C ALA A 114 3.35 -6.00 4.61
N GLU A 115 3.66 -7.14 5.24
CA GLU A 115 4.05 -8.36 4.52
C GLU A 115 2.91 -8.87 3.65
N TYR A 116 1.68 -8.85 4.13
CA TYR A 116 0.53 -9.19 3.30
C TYR A 116 0.39 -8.23 2.10
N GLU A 117 0.49 -6.93 2.31
CA GLU A 117 0.41 -5.94 1.23
C GLU A 117 1.51 -6.16 0.19
N ARG A 118 2.73 -6.55 0.59
CA ARG A 118 3.83 -6.91 -0.33
C ARG A 118 3.53 -8.12 -1.21
N THR A 119 2.58 -8.97 -0.82
CA THR A 119 2.12 -10.09 -1.66
C THR A 119 1.10 -9.69 -2.72
N LEU A 120 0.53 -8.49 -2.63
CA LEU A 120 -0.46 -8.00 -3.57
C LEU A 120 0.24 -7.52 -4.85
N LEU A 121 0.58 -8.46 -5.70
CA LEU A 121 1.29 -8.19 -6.95
C LEU A 121 0.35 -8.33 -8.14
N CYS A 122 0.42 -7.35 -9.04
CA CYS A 122 -0.21 -7.39 -10.34
C CYS A 122 0.90 -7.35 -11.39
N ALA A 123 1.02 -8.41 -12.16
CA ALA A 123 2.01 -8.59 -13.21
C ALA A 123 1.37 -9.26 -14.43
N ASP A 124 2.14 -9.43 -15.51
CA ASP A 124 1.67 -9.99 -16.77
C ASP A 124 0.53 -9.19 -17.42
N THR A 125 0.55 -7.86 -17.22
CA THR A 125 -0.36 -6.97 -17.92
C THR A 125 -0.03 -6.89 -19.42
N ALA A 126 -0.94 -6.33 -20.21
CA ALA A 126 -0.66 -6.10 -21.63
C ALA A 126 0.59 -5.22 -21.82
N TYR A 127 0.80 -4.24 -20.93
CA TYR A 127 2.01 -3.41 -20.95
C TYR A 127 3.28 -4.22 -20.63
N ASP A 128 3.23 -5.10 -19.63
CA ASP A 128 4.40 -5.92 -19.26
C ASP A 128 4.82 -6.83 -20.41
N ARG A 129 3.87 -7.49 -21.05
CA ARG A 129 4.13 -8.32 -22.23
C ARG A 129 4.68 -7.50 -23.40
N PHE A 130 4.12 -6.32 -23.66
CA PHE A 130 4.63 -5.41 -24.69
C PHE A 130 6.07 -4.97 -24.39
N ALA A 131 6.36 -4.59 -23.16
CA ALA A 131 7.70 -4.21 -22.71
C ALA A 131 8.70 -5.38 -22.83
N ALA A 132 8.23 -6.61 -22.57
CA ALA A 132 9.01 -7.83 -22.75
C ALA A 132 9.21 -8.26 -24.24
N GLY A 133 8.58 -7.55 -25.19
CA GLY A 133 8.81 -7.74 -26.63
C GLY A 133 7.60 -8.24 -27.43
N ASP A 134 6.50 -8.60 -26.81
CA ASP A 134 5.25 -8.95 -27.50
C ASP A 134 4.56 -7.67 -28.04
N LYS A 135 4.90 -7.29 -29.26
CA LYS A 135 4.35 -6.09 -29.89
C LYS A 135 2.85 -6.14 -30.18
N ALA A 136 2.25 -7.33 -30.13
CA ALA A 136 0.81 -7.52 -30.31
C ALA A 136 0.02 -7.36 -29.02
N ALA A 137 0.68 -7.31 -27.86
CA ALA A 137 0.03 -7.18 -26.56
C ALA A 137 -0.68 -5.84 -26.34
N LEU A 138 -0.26 -4.78 -27.06
CA LEU A 138 -0.94 -3.48 -27.11
C LEU A 138 -1.48 -3.24 -28.52
N ASP A 139 -2.71 -2.75 -28.62
CA ASP A 139 -3.25 -2.28 -29.88
C ASP A 139 -2.61 -0.95 -30.33
N GLU A 140 -2.87 -0.53 -31.56
CA GLU A 140 -2.29 0.70 -32.12
C GLU A 140 -2.65 1.97 -31.33
N ALA A 141 -3.85 2.04 -30.75
CA ALA A 141 -4.28 3.20 -29.97
C ALA A 141 -3.52 3.26 -28.65
N GLN A 142 -3.34 2.10 -27.98
CA GLN A 142 -2.55 1.95 -26.76
C GLN A 142 -1.08 2.27 -27.00
N GLN A 143 -0.49 1.82 -28.11
CA GLN A 143 0.89 2.15 -28.48
C GLN A 143 1.07 3.65 -28.72
N ARG A 144 0.15 4.29 -29.47
CA ARG A 144 0.17 5.76 -29.64
C ARG A 144 0.01 6.49 -28.30
N GLY A 145 -0.83 5.97 -27.39
CA GLY A 145 -1.00 6.50 -26.04
C GLY A 145 0.29 6.41 -25.22
N LEU A 146 0.99 5.27 -25.32
CA LEU A 146 2.28 5.06 -24.66
C LEU A 146 3.35 6.03 -25.20
N ASP A 147 3.41 6.25 -26.51
CA ASP A 147 4.33 7.23 -27.12
C ASP A 147 4.06 8.66 -26.62
N VAL A 148 2.78 9.01 -26.45
CA VAL A 148 2.42 10.32 -25.86
C VAL A 148 2.86 10.39 -24.41
N PHE A 149 2.59 9.35 -23.62
CA PHE A 149 2.93 9.29 -22.18
C PHE A 149 4.44 9.41 -21.96
N LEU A 150 5.23 8.63 -22.70
CA LEU A 150 6.70 8.62 -22.59
C LEU A 150 7.37 9.84 -23.23
N GLY A 151 6.73 10.46 -24.22
CA GLY A 151 7.28 11.54 -25.05
C GLY A 151 6.63 12.89 -24.75
N LYS A 152 5.90 13.42 -25.74
CA LYS A 152 5.38 14.79 -25.72
C LYS A 152 4.40 15.12 -24.58
N GLY A 153 3.78 14.11 -23.97
CA GLY A 153 2.92 14.29 -22.80
C GLY A 153 3.68 14.60 -21.53
N GLN A 154 4.99 14.33 -21.49
CA GLN A 154 5.90 14.53 -20.33
C GLN A 154 5.43 13.86 -19.02
N CYS A 155 4.49 12.92 -19.11
CA CYS A 155 3.95 12.25 -17.93
C CYS A 155 5.01 11.40 -17.21
N ALA A 156 5.84 10.66 -17.99
CA ALA A 156 6.94 9.86 -17.46
C ALA A 156 8.11 10.71 -16.90
N GLY A 157 8.16 12.00 -17.21
CA GLY A 157 9.18 12.92 -16.70
C GLY A 157 8.89 13.39 -15.28
N ALA A 158 7.61 13.53 -14.92
CA ALA A 158 7.21 13.93 -13.59
C ALA A 158 7.55 12.88 -12.51
N ASP A 159 7.53 11.57 -12.89
CA ASP A 159 7.92 10.48 -12.00
C ASP A 159 9.45 10.26 -11.94
N ARG A 160 10.20 10.74 -12.94
CA ARG A 160 11.66 10.53 -13.03
C ARG A 160 12.47 11.39 -12.08
N ASP A 161 12.00 12.57 -11.74
CA ASP A 161 12.71 13.44 -10.80
C ASP A 161 12.69 12.87 -9.39
N ASP A 162 11.60 12.19 -9.01
CA ASP A 162 11.52 11.43 -7.76
C ASP A 162 12.38 10.13 -7.81
N GLN A 163 12.48 9.49 -8.97
CA GLN A 163 13.28 8.25 -9.13
C GLN A 163 14.77 8.49 -9.32
N ARG A 164 15.24 9.65 -9.78
CA ARG A 164 16.67 9.96 -9.92
C ARG A 164 17.34 10.09 -8.57
N ASP A 165 16.69 10.72 -7.62
CA ASP A 165 17.20 10.81 -6.24
C ASP A 165 17.26 9.43 -5.56
N GLN A 166 16.42 8.48 -6.01
CA GLN A 166 16.38 7.11 -5.49
C GLN A 166 17.43 6.20 -6.15
N ALA A 167 17.78 6.42 -7.41
CA ALA A 167 18.78 5.63 -8.13
C ALA A 167 20.21 5.90 -7.64
N GLU A 168 20.50 7.09 -7.14
CA GLU A 168 21.80 7.41 -6.52
C GLU A 168 21.99 6.72 -5.16
N VAL A 169 20.90 6.47 -4.43
CA VAL A 169 20.95 5.78 -3.14
C VAL A 169 21.20 4.27 -3.29
N VAL A 170 20.78 3.66 -4.41
CA VAL A 170 20.94 2.22 -4.66
C VAL A 170 22.35 1.86 -5.19
N GLN A 171 23.12 2.84 -5.65
CA GLN A 171 24.50 2.63 -6.11
C GLN A 171 25.57 2.84 -5.02
N ALA A 172 25.18 3.19 -3.81
CA ALA A 172 26.09 3.30 -2.67
C ALA A 172 26.14 1.96 -1.93
N ASP A 173 27.18 1.19 -2.25
CA ASP A 173 27.77 0.04 -1.56
C ASP A 173 27.00 -1.29 -1.50
N PRO A 174 27.52 -2.32 -2.17
CA PRO A 174 27.37 -3.71 -1.71
C PRO A 174 28.38 -3.99 -0.57
N PRO A 175 28.01 -4.84 0.40
CA PRO A 175 28.90 -5.27 1.47
C PRO A 175 30.05 -6.16 0.96
#